data_c9400e1029271c4c49954400c328bdc5
#
_entry.id   c9400e1029271c4c49954400c328bdc5
#
_cell.length_a   1.000
_cell.length_b   1.000
_cell.length_c   1.000
_cell.angle_alpha   90.00
_cell.angle_beta   90.00
_cell.angle_gamma   90.00
#
_symmetry.space_group_name_H-M   'P 1'
#
loop_
_entity.id
_entity.type
_entity.pdbx_description
1 polymer ?
#
loop_
_entity_poly.entity_id
_entity_poly.type
_entity_poly.pdbx_seq_one_letter_code
_entity_poly.pdbx_strand_id
1 'polypeptide(L)'
;MMPAAHGMRSRFFGSRLARVVSLLLLAMLFGAPIAWSQRQRFMLEPNVPYDGRYTFVRLRYTQGYRMAWSADYPQMERNFMTILGDLSTLRLHKKASNVHVLDDPALNHYPIAYLTEPGYWMPTPQEAEALRRWIQKGGFLIVDDFYFDRQWDVFEKAMLSVLPTARIVPMDVSHPIFNAFFHIKTLVGMTHPATPLAKAEYLGIYEDNDPSKRLQVIINYNNDIGDYMEWSGEGWYPVNFSNDAYKFATNYVVYGLTH
;
A
#
# COMPACT_ATOMS: atom_id res chain seq x y z
N MET A 1 66.15 33.67 49.22
CA MET A 1 66.48 32.94 48.00
C MET A 1 65.42 31.88 47.78
N MET A 2 64.41 32.16 46.89
CA MET A 2 63.33 31.27 46.55
C MET A 2 63.65 30.52 45.26
N PRO A 3 63.30 29.27 45.10
CA PRO A 3 63.13 28.70 43.75
C PRO A 3 61.66 28.55 43.37
N ALA A 4 61.41 28.82 42.13
CA ALA A 4 60.12 28.92 41.48
C ALA A 4 59.40 27.62 41.31
N ALA A 5 58.08 27.66 41.44
CA ALA A 5 57.15 26.62 41.03
C ALA A 5 56.86 26.72 39.54
N HIS A 6 57.26 25.71 38.74
CA HIS A 6 56.86 25.57 37.36
C HIS A 6 56.40 24.14 37.09
N GLY A 7 55.22 23.98 36.52
CA GLY A 7 54.91 22.83 35.71
C GLY A 7 53.89 21.81 36.19
N MET A 8 52.59 22.17 36.33
CA MET A 8 51.55 21.17 36.49
C MET A 8 50.19 21.60 35.88
N ARG A 9 50.18 22.15 34.68
CA ARG A 9 48.91 22.52 34.00
C ARG A 9 48.69 21.87 32.62
N SER A 10 49.65 21.13 32.07
CA SER A 10 49.53 20.61 30.71
C SER A 10 48.93 19.17 30.56
N ARG A 11 48.79 18.43 31.62
CA ARG A 11 48.32 17.02 31.58
C ARG A 11 46.80 16.85 31.57
N PHE A 12 46.03 17.84 32.03
CA PHE A 12 44.55 17.73 32.10
C PHE A 12 43.84 18.09 30.80
N PHE A 13 44.43 18.89 29.94
CA PHE A 13 43.80 19.28 28.66
C PHE A 13 43.85 18.15 27.60
N GLY A 14 44.96 17.41 27.55
CA GLY A 14 45.13 16.31 26.63
C GLY A 14 44.14 15.14 26.84
N SER A 15 43.78 14.87 28.10
CA SER A 15 42.86 13.76 28.42
C SER A 15 41.41 14.06 28.05
N ARG A 16 40.98 15.31 28.16
CA ARG A 16 39.62 15.72 27.73
C ARG A 16 39.46 15.72 26.21
N LEU A 17 40.43 16.23 25.49
CA LEU A 17 40.42 16.22 24.02
C LEU A 17 40.48 14.78 23.48
N ALA A 18 41.32 13.92 24.06
CA ALA A 18 41.37 12.48 23.69
C ALA A 18 40.03 11.78 23.94
N ARG A 19 39.34 12.06 25.04
CA ARG A 19 37.99 11.48 25.31
C ARG A 19 36.93 11.99 24.32
N VAL A 20 36.93 13.27 23.98
CA VAL A 20 35.99 13.84 23.02
C VAL A 20 36.24 13.24 21.61
N VAL A 21 37.51 13.13 21.19
CA VAL A 21 37.86 12.50 19.92
C VAL A 21 37.47 11.01 19.89
N SER A 22 37.69 10.27 21.00
CA SER A 22 37.29 8.86 21.10
C SER A 22 35.75 8.71 21.05
N LEU A 23 34.98 9.59 21.68
CA LEU A 23 33.51 9.58 21.64
C LEU A 23 32.98 9.91 20.25
N LEU A 24 33.61 10.85 19.52
CA LEU A 24 33.26 11.17 18.14
C LEU A 24 33.57 10.04 17.17
N LEU A 25 34.71 9.37 17.36
CA LEU A 25 35.07 8.17 16.58
C LEU A 25 34.14 6.99 16.87
N LEU A 26 33.75 6.76 18.13
CA LEU A 26 32.72 5.78 18.48
C LEU A 26 31.36 6.12 17.83
N ALA A 27 30.95 7.39 17.89
CA ALA A 27 29.68 7.83 17.27
C ALA A 27 29.70 7.65 15.74
N MET A 28 30.84 7.85 15.08
CA MET A 28 31.01 7.58 13.65
C MET A 28 30.98 6.07 13.33
N LEU A 29 31.57 5.23 14.20
CA LEU A 29 31.58 3.78 14.02
C LEU A 29 30.20 3.13 14.22
N PHE A 30 29.38 3.67 15.13
CA PHE A 30 28.03 3.18 15.36
C PHE A 30 26.97 3.88 14.52
N GLY A 31 27.21 5.11 14.05
CA GLY A 31 26.29 5.83 13.16
C GLY A 31 26.35 5.35 11.69
N ALA A 32 27.48 4.87 11.23
CA ALA A 32 27.65 4.41 9.85
C ALA A 32 26.78 3.17 9.48
N PRO A 33 26.65 2.13 10.33
CA PRO A 33 25.77 0.99 10.00
C PRO A 33 24.29 1.35 10.05
N ILE A 34 23.85 2.31 10.89
CA ILE A 34 22.46 2.78 10.96
C ILE A 34 22.11 3.56 9.67
N ALA A 35 23.00 4.42 9.19
CA ALA A 35 22.80 5.15 7.93
C ALA A 35 22.84 4.22 6.69
N TRP A 36 23.52 3.08 6.76
CA TRP A 36 23.57 2.08 5.69
C TRP A 36 22.31 1.20 5.66
N SER A 37 21.74 0.89 6.81
CA SER A 37 20.50 0.10 6.88
C SER A 37 19.28 0.87 6.33
N GLN A 38 19.29 2.21 6.43
CA GLN A 38 18.24 3.06 5.86
C GLN A 38 18.34 3.28 4.33
N ARG A 39 19.42 2.83 3.70
CA ARG A 39 19.56 2.78 2.24
C ARG A 39 19.26 1.37 1.70
N GLN A 40 18.25 0.70 2.19
CA GLN A 40 17.67 -0.38 1.39
C GLN A 40 17.14 0.27 0.11
N ARG A 41 17.89 0.10 -0.98
CA ARG A 41 17.41 0.49 -2.31
C ARG A 41 16.10 -0.25 -2.51
N PHE A 42 15.03 0.50 -2.70
CA PHE A 42 13.76 -0.09 -3.16
C PHE A 42 14.09 -0.96 -4.37
N MET A 43 13.94 -2.27 -4.22
CA MET A 43 14.17 -3.23 -5.28
C MET A 43 12.81 -3.80 -5.69
N LEU A 44 12.40 -3.45 -6.90
CA LEU A 44 11.24 -4.07 -7.50
C LEU A 44 11.54 -5.55 -7.74
N GLU A 45 10.70 -6.43 -7.21
CA GLU A 45 10.82 -7.87 -7.46
C GLU A 45 10.44 -8.18 -8.91
N PRO A 46 11.13 -9.14 -9.56
CA PRO A 46 10.77 -9.55 -10.91
C PRO A 46 9.35 -10.12 -10.97
N ASN A 47 8.57 -9.69 -11.97
CA ASN A 47 7.27 -10.27 -12.22
C ASN A 47 7.39 -11.76 -12.57
N VAL A 48 6.47 -12.58 -12.03
CA VAL A 48 6.34 -13.98 -12.46
C VAL A 48 5.48 -14.06 -13.73
N PRO A 49 5.83 -14.96 -14.68
CA PRO A 49 5.01 -15.18 -15.87
C PRO A 49 3.59 -15.65 -15.51
N TYR A 50 2.61 -15.23 -16.29
CA TYR A 50 1.26 -15.75 -16.15
C TYR A 50 1.20 -17.24 -16.49
N ASP A 51 0.68 -18.05 -15.55
CA ASP A 51 0.55 -19.50 -15.68
C ASP A 51 -0.82 -20.04 -15.22
N GLY A 52 -1.81 -19.15 -15.11
CA GLY A 52 -3.16 -19.48 -14.66
C GLY A 52 -3.34 -19.57 -13.14
N ARG A 53 -2.29 -19.33 -12.35
CA ARG A 53 -2.41 -19.17 -10.91
C ARG A 53 -2.76 -17.71 -10.57
N TYR A 54 -3.51 -17.53 -9.50
CA TYR A 54 -3.76 -16.19 -9.00
C TYR A 54 -2.43 -15.54 -8.56
N THR A 55 -2.20 -14.35 -9.05
CA THR A 55 -1.05 -13.51 -8.69
C THR A 55 -1.59 -12.14 -8.28
N PHE A 56 -1.15 -11.64 -7.15
CA PHE A 56 -1.49 -10.28 -6.75
C PHE A 56 -0.84 -9.29 -7.74
N VAL A 57 -1.61 -8.36 -8.26
CA VAL A 57 -1.14 -7.36 -9.22
C VAL A 57 -1.30 -5.96 -8.63
N ARG A 58 -0.16 -5.29 -8.45
CA ARG A 58 -0.10 -3.88 -8.05
C ARG A 58 0.07 -3.01 -9.31
N LEU A 59 -0.68 -1.94 -9.39
CA LEU A 59 -0.52 -0.95 -10.46
C LEU A 59 0.54 0.08 -10.11
N ARG A 60 1.49 0.27 -11.01
CA ARG A 60 2.51 1.30 -10.95
C ARG A 60 2.13 2.45 -11.88
N TYR A 61 1.96 3.63 -11.32
CA TYR A 61 1.70 4.85 -12.06
C TYR A 61 2.87 5.82 -11.95
N THR A 62 2.97 6.73 -12.92
CA THR A 62 3.98 7.79 -12.92
C THR A 62 3.48 8.96 -12.08
N GLN A 63 4.34 9.48 -11.21
CA GLN A 63 4.07 10.66 -10.43
C GLN A 63 5.40 11.32 -10.06
N GLY A 64 5.49 12.61 -9.95
CA GLY A 64 6.67 13.40 -9.68
C GLY A 64 7.88 12.66 -9.08
N TYR A 65 8.36 13.10 -7.94
CA TYR A 65 9.55 12.54 -7.27
C TYR A 65 9.21 11.42 -6.25
N ARG A 66 7.94 11.13 -6.02
CA ARG A 66 7.49 10.20 -4.98
C ARG A 66 6.90 8.93 -5.59
N MET A 67 7.40 7.78 -5.15
CA MET A 67 6.89 6.47 -5.60
C MET A 67 5.74 5.99 -4.68
N ALA A 68 4.65 6.76 -4.63
CA ALA A 68 3.54 6.45 -3.75
C ALA A 68 2.90 5.09 -4.05
N TRP A 69 2.84 4.68 -5.33
CA TRP A 69 2.37 3.36 -5.73
C TRP A 69 3.09 2.19 -5.03
N SER A 70 4.25 2.43 -4.42
CA SER A 70 5.05 1.41 -3.74
C SER A 70 4.89 1.41 -2.22
N ALA A 71 3.95 2.16 -1.66
CA ALA A 71 3.59 2.05 -0.25
C ALA A 71 3.27 0.59 0.09
N ASP A 72 3.73 0.12 1.26
CA ASP A 72 3.55 -1.25 1.79
C ASP A 72 4.17 -2.40 0.98
N TYR A 73 4.73 -2.08 -0.20
CA TYR A 73 5.32 -3.08 -1.10
C TYR A 73 6.72 -3.49 -0.64
N PRO A 74 7.07 -4.78 -0.66
CA PRO A 74 6.26 -5.95 -1.02
C PRO A 74 5.65 -6.69 0.19
N GLN A 75 5.74 -6.11 1.39
CA GLN A 75 5.40 -6.84 2.61
C GLN A 75 3.89 -7.11 2.71
N MET A 76 3.06 -6.15 2.31
CA MET A 76 1.61 -6.31 2.27
C MET A 76 1.21 -7.51 1.40
N GLU A 77 1.72 -7.59 0.17
CA GLU A 77 1.44 -8.68 -0.75
C GLU A 77 1.87 -10.03 -0.19
N ARG A 78 3.07 -10.11 0.40
CA ARG A 78 3.59 -11.35 0.98
C ARG A 78 2.73 -11.86 2.12
N ASN A 79 2.34 -10.97 3.01
CA ASN A 79 1.47 -11.30 4.13
C ASN A 79 0.08 -11.72 3.63
N PHE A 80 -0.53 -10.93 2.75
CA PHE A 80 -1.85 -11.23 2.20
C PHE A 80 -1.87 -12.55 1.42
N MET A 81 -0.91 -12.78 0.51
CA MET A 81 -0.87 -13.99 -0.31
C MET A 81 -0.60 -15.24 0.53
N THR A 82 0.12 -15.11 1.64
CA THR A 82 0.29 -16.20 2.60
C THR A 82 -1.03 -16.56 3.26
N ILE A 83 -1.72 -15.57 3.83
CA ILE A 83 -3.01 -15.76 4.50
C ILE A 83 -4.06 -16.27 3.51
N LEU A 84 -4.19 -15.66 2.33
CA LEU A 84 -5.14 -16.10 1.31
C LEU A 84 -4.92 -17.56 0.90
N GLY A 85 -3.64 -17.97 0.77
CA GLY A 85 -3.29 -19.35 0.44
C GLY A 85 -3.52 -20.34 1.55
N ASP A 86 -3.61 -19.92 2.80
CA ASP A 86 -3.92 -20.78 3.94
C ASP A 86 -5.44 -20.85 4.20
N LEU A 87 -6.19 -19.82 3.80
CA LEU A 87 -7.65 -19.75 3.95
C LEU A 87 -8.42 -20.36 2.79
N SER A 88 -7.82 -20.48 1.61
CA SER A 88 -8.52 -20.85 0.38
C SER A 88 -7.87 -22.03 -0.35
N THR A 89 -8.63 -22.63 -1.29
CA THR A 89 -8.13 -23.64 -2.21
C THR A 89 -7.63 -23.05 -3.54
N LEU A 90 -7.48 -21.74 -3.62
CA LEU A 90 -6.98 -21.05 -4.81
C LEU A 90 -5.55 -21.49 -5.11
N ARG A 91 -5.29 -21.83 -6.37
CA ARG A 91 -3.94 -22.00 -6.84
C ARG A 91 -3.32 -20.62 -7.05
N LEU A 92 -2.38 -20.23 -6.21
CA LEU A 92 -1.80 -18.90 -6.21
C LEU A 92 -0.28 -18.91 -6.06
N HIS A 93 0.35 -17.78 -6.40
CA HIS A 93 1.76 -17.52 -6.17
C HIS A 93 1.99 -16.97 -4.76
N LYS A 94 2.13 -17.85 -3.75
CA LYS A 94 2.24 -17.45 -2.31
C LYS A 94 3.39 -16.48 -2.00
N LYS A 95 4.45 -16.46 -2.80
CA LYS A 95 5.68 -15.70 -2.51
C LYS A 95 6.04 -14.68 -3.57
N ALA A 96 5.12 -14.40 -4.50
CA ALA A 96 5.36 -13.47 -5.58
C ALA A 96 4.12 -12.64 -5.86
N SER A 97 4.34 -11.40 -6.23
CA SER A 97 3.36 -10.46 -6.75
C SER A 97 3.91 -9.81 -8.01
N ASN A 98 3.04 -9.31 -8.85
CA ASN A 98 3.44 -8.60 -10.06
C ASN A 98 3.16 -7.10 -9.92
N VAL A 99 4.03 -6.31 -10.54
CA VAL A 99 3.83 -4.87 -10.68
C VAL A 99 3.77 -4.54 -12.16
N HIS A 100 2.63 -4.02 -12.61
CA HIS A 100 2.41 -3.61 -13.98
C HIS A 100 2.11 -2.11 -14.08
N VAL A 101 2.58 -1.47 -15.14
CA VAL A 101 2.09 -0.14 -15.49
C VAL A 101 0.68 -0.26 -16.08
N LEU A 102 -0.10 0.83 -16.03
CA LEU A 102 -1.51 0.80 -16.38
C LEU A 102 -1.76 0.45 -17.85
N ASP A 103 -0.81 0.70 -18.73
CA ASP A 103 -0.87 0.42 -20.17
C ASP A 103 -0.07 -0.83 -20.58
N ASP A 104 0.41 -1.63 -19.62
CA ASP A 104 1.07 -2.90 -19.91
C ASP A 104 0.07 -3.91 -20.49
N PRO A 105 0.28 -4.42 -21.72
CA PRO A 105 -0.60 -5.42 -22.31
C PRO A 105 -0.74 -6.69 -21.47
N ALA A 106 0.28 -7.05 -20.68
CA ALA A 106 0.25 -8.21 -19.79
C ALA A 106 -0.83 -8.11 -18.71
N LEU A 107 -1.26 -6.89 -18.34
CA LEU A 107 -2.35 -6.67 -17.39
C LEU A 107 -3.66 -7.37 -17.81
N ASN A 108 -3.89 -7.54 -19.12
CA ASN A 108 -5.08 -8.24 -19.62
C ASN A 108 -5.17 -9.73 -19.22
N HIS A 109 -4.12 -10.33 -18.68
CA HIS A 109 -4.16 -11.69 -18.14
C HIS A 109 -4.68 -11.76 -16.71
N TYR A 110 -4.76 -10.63 -16.02
CA TYR A 110 -5.07 -10.58 -14.59
C TYR A 110 -6.44 -9.92 -14.38
N PRO A 111 -7.37 -10.63 -13.73
CA PRO A 111 -8.73 -10.10 -13.52
C PRO A 111 -8.83 -9.06 -12.42
N ILE A 112 -7.84 -8.98 -11.52
CA ILE A 112 -7.86 -8.09 -10.36
C ILE A 112 -6.55 -7.31 -10.31
N ALA A 113 -6.64 -6.00 -10.02
CA ALA A 113 -5.50 -5.15 -9.79
C ALA A 113 -5.73 -4.23 -8.58
N TYR A 114 -4.63 -3.84 -7.92
CA TYR A 114 -4.62 -2.99 -6.72
C TYR A 114 -3.89 -1.68 -7.01
N LEU A 115 -4.53 -0.58 -6.65
CA LEU A 115 -4.05 0.79 -6.80
C LEU A 115 -4.00 1.45 -5.42
N THR A 116 -2.80 1.67 -4.91
CA THR A 116 -2.56 2.33 -3.62
C THR A 116 -2.18 3.79 -3.79
N GLU A 117 -2.35 4.60 -2.76
CA GLU A 117 -2.01 6.04 -2.70
C GLU A 117 -2.51 6.84 -3.93
N PRO A 118 -3.77 6.68 -4.39
CA PRO A 118 -4.28 7.32 -5.59
C PRO A 118 -4.39 8.85 -5.46
N GLY A 119 -4.21 9.40 -4.27
CA GLY A 119 -4.05 10.83 -4.03
C GLY A 119 -2.82 11.47 -4.72
N TYR A 120 -1.96 10.65 -5.31
CA TYR A 120 -0.81 11.06 -6.13
C TYR A 120 -0.90 10.54 -7.56
N TRP A 121 -1.99 9.90 -7.92
CA TRP A 121 -2.16 9.26 -9.22
C TRP A 121 -2.55 10.28 -10.30
N MET A 122 -1.74 10.37 -11.34
CA MET A 122 -1.98 11.22 -12.50
C MET A 122 -1.73 10.42 -13.79
N PRO A 123 -2.72 9.65 -14.26
CA PRO A 123 -2.55 8.85 -15.46
C PRO A 123 -2.39 9.72 -16.70
N THR A 124 -1.54 9.27 -17.62
CA THR A 124 -1.52 9.82 -18.97
C THR A 124 -2.80 9.43 -19.71
N PRO A 125 -3.17 10.12 -20.80
CA PRO A 125 -4.32 9.72 -21.63
C PRO A 125 -4.23 8.28 -22.13
N GLN A 126 -3.03 7.79 -22.45
CA GLN A 126 -2.78 6.42 -22.87
C GLN A 126 -3.03 5.41 -21.75
N GLU A 127 -2.50 5.68 -20.55
CA GLU A 127 -2.74 4.86 -19.35
C GLU A 127 -4.23 4.82 -18.98
N ALA A 128 -4.91 5.98 -19.01
CA ALA A 128 -6.33 6.08 -18.71
C ALA A 128 -7.18 5.25 -19.69
N GLU A 129 -6.88 5.33 -20.99
CA GLU A 129 -7.57 4.55 -22.02
C GLU A 129 -7.30 3.04 -21.88
N ALA A 130 -6.07 2.64 -21.57
CA ALA A 130 -5.71 1.24 -21.37
C ALA A 130 -6.42 0.65 -20.14
N LEU A 131 -6.41 1.35 -19.01
CA LEU A 131 -7.10 0.93 -17.80
C LEU A 131 -8.62 0.87 -18.00
N ARG A 132 -9.21 1.84 -18.72
CA ARG A 132 -10.63 1.80 -19.11
C ARG A 132 -10.97 0.50 -19.84
N ARG A 133 -10.20 0.16 -20.88
CA ARG A 133 -10.42 -1.07 -21.64
C ARG A 133 -10.29 -2.32 -20.79
N TRP A 134 -9.33 -2.34 -19.86
CA TRP A 134 -9.15 -3.44 -18.94
C TRP A 134 -10.37 -3.61 -18.01
N ILE A 135 -10.86 -2.53 -17.41
CA ILE A 135 -12.06 -2.53 -16.55
C ILE A 135 -13.29 -3.00 -17.35
N GLN A 136 -13.48 -2.48 -18.57
CA GLN A 136 -14.63 -2.83 -19.44
C GLN A 136 -14.61 -4.28 -19.90
N LYS A 137 -13.43 -4.91 -20.00
CA LYS A 137 -13.27 -6.33 -20.31
C LYS A 137 -13.49 -7.28 -19.14
N GLY A 138 -13.82 -6.77 -17.96
CA GLY A 138 -14.05 -7.58 -16.76
C GLY A 138 -13.04 -7.36 -15.64
N GLY A 139 -12.07 -6.48 -15.82
CA GLY A 139 -11.12 -6.15 -14.76
C GLY A 139 -11.81 -5.57 -13.52
N PHE A 140 -11.36 -5.98 -12.35
CA PHE A 140 -11.81 -5.49 -11.05
C PHE A 140 -10.68 -4.72 -10.36
N LEU A 141 -10.92 -3.44 -10.08
CA LEU A 141 -9.93 -2.55 -9.48
C LEU A 141 -10.20 -2.35 -7.98
N ILE A 142 -9.19 -2.58 -7.17
CA ILE A 142 -9.19 -2.26 -5.73
C ILE A 142 -8.37 -0.98 -5.55
N VAL A 143 -8.98 0.04 -4.94
CA VAL A 143 -8.36 1.35 -4.66
C VAL A 143 -8.29 1.53 -3.15
N ASP A 144 -7.10 1.89 -2.64
CA ASP A 144 -6.83 1.93 -1.21
C ASP A 144 -5.82 3.01 -0.84
N ASP A 145 -5.70 3.34 0.46
CA ASP A 145 -4.67 4.20 1.04
C ASP A 145 -4.68 5.64 0.52
N PHE A 146 -5.74 6.37 0.79
CA PHE A 146 -5.79 7.81 0.56
C PHE A 146 -6.82 8.50 1.46
N TYR A 147 -6.57 9.78 1.77
CA TYR A 147 -7.23 10.47 2.85
C TYR A 147 -7.58 11.91 2.50
N PHE A 148 -8.68 12.40 3.04
CA PHE A 148 -9.14 13.78 3.00
C PHE A 148 -9.38 14.35 1.60
N ASP A 149 -10.06 15.46 1.54
CA ASP A 149 -10.58 16.10 0.32
C ASP A 149 -9.50 16.33 -0.75
N ARG A 150 -8.30 16.74 -0.35
CA ARG A 150 -7.21 17.01 -1.30
C ARG A 150 -6.77 15.77 -2.10
N GLN A 151 -6.68 14.61 -1.44
CA GLN A 151 -6.33 13.36 -2.12
C GLN A 151 -7.52 12.81 -2.88
N TRP A 152 -8.73 13.02 -2.36
CA TRP A 152 -9.96 12.71 -3.07
C TRP A 152 -10.07 13.44 -4.40
N ASP A 153 -9.85 14.77 -4.43
CA ASP A 153 -9.91 15.58 -5.65
C ASP A 153 -8.95 15.06 -6.75
N VAL A 154 -7.75 14.65 -6.35
CA VAL A 154 -6.77 14.06 -7.30
C VAL A 154 -7.28 12.72 -7.82
N PHE A 155 -7.71 11.84 -6.93
CA PHE A 155 -8.24 10.52 -7.28
C PHE A 155 -9.47 10.62 -8.18
N GLU A 156 -10.47 11.42 -7.80
CA GLU A 156 -11.71 11.57 -8.55
C GLU A 156 -11.44 12.08 -9.97
N LYS A 157 -10.60 13.10 -10.11
CA LYS A 157 -10.18 13.62 -11.42
C LYS A 157 -9.47 12.58 -12.26
N ALA A 158 -8.56 11.82 -11.67
CA ALA A 158 -7.85 10.74 -12.35
C ALA A 158 -8.81 9.62 -12.77
N MET A 159 -9.71 9.18 -11.87
CA MET A 159 -10.70 8.13 -12.14
C MET A 159 -11.70 8.56 -13.23
N LEU A 160 -12.15 9.81 -13.24
CA LEU A 160 -13.01 10.34 -14.30
C LEU A 160 -12.28 10.49 -15.63
N SER A 161 -10.95 10.57 -15.68
CA SER A 161 -10.22 10.46 -16.94
C SER A 161 -10.22 9.01 -17.48
N VAL A 162 -10.26 8.03 -16.58
CA VAL A 162 -10.40 6.60 -16.92
C VAL A 162 -11.83 6.27 -17.30
N LEU A 163 -12.80 6.62 -16.49
CA LEU A 163 -14.23 6.34 -16.67
C LEU A 163 -15.05 7.65 -16.66
N PRO A 164 -15.14 8.36 -17.80
CA PRO A 164 -15.67 9.73 -17.84
C PRO A 164 -17.14 9.90 -17.42
N THR A 165 -17.92 8.83 -17.48
CA THR A 165 -19.34 8.83 -17.13
C THR A 165 -19.62 8.13 -15.80
N ALA A 166 -18.57 7.67 -15.10
CA ALA A 166 -18.74 6.92 -13.87
C ALA A 166 -19.34 7.77 -12.76
N ARG A 167 -20.18 7.13 -11.95
CA ARG A 167 -20.65 7.66 -10.67
C ARG A 167 -20.02 6.87 -9.54
N ILE A 168 -19.37 7.55 -8.64
CA ILE A 168 -18.84 6.97 -7.42
C ILE A 168 -19.96 7.05 -6.38
N VAL A 169 -20.39 5.92 -5.85
CA VAL A 169 -21.51 5.85 -4.91
C VAL A 169 -21.12 5.14 -3.61
N PRO A 170 -21.65 5.58 -2.45
CA PRO A 170 -21.45 4.86 -1.20
C PRO A 170 -22.01 3.45 -1.27
N MET A 171 -21.31 2.51 -0.62
CA MET A 171 -21.73 1.12 -0.55
C MET A 171 -22.36 0.79 0.79
N ASP A 172 -23.39 -0.05 0.75
CA ASP A 172 -24.01 -0.63 1.94
C ASP A 172 -23.42 -1.99 2.27
N VAL A 173 -23.38 -2.33 3.56
CA VAL A 173 -22.84 -3.62 4.05
C VAL A 173 -23.57 -4.85 3.50
N SER A 174 -24.81 -4.67 2.99
CA SER A 174 -25.57 -5.74 2.33
C SER A 174 -25.06 -6.12 0.94
N HIS A 175 -24.16 -5.29 0.35
CA HIS A 175 -23.60 -5.61 -0.97
C HIS A 175 -22.85 -6.96 -0.94
N PRO A 176 -23.01 -7.83 -1.96
CA PRO A 176 -22.44 -9.18 -1.99
C PRO A 176 -20.93 -9.25 -1.74
N ILE A 177 -20.15 -8.22 -2.10
CA ILE A 177 -18.72 -8.18 -1.85
C ILE A 177 -18.35 -8.29 -0.36
N PHE A 178 -19.20 -7.79 0.54
CA PHE A 178 -18.99 -7.86 1.98
C PHE A 178 -19.41 -9.20 2.60
N ASN A 179 -19.85 -10.16 1.75
CA ASN A 179 -20.21 -11.50 2.14
C ASN A 179 -19.69 -12.56 1.16
N ALA A 180 -18.71 -12.21 0.33
CA ALA A 180 -18.22 -13.10 -0.73
C ALA A 180 -17.46 -14.33 -0.20
N PHE A 181 -16.78 -14.21 0.95
CA PHE A 181 -16.11 -15.28 1.66
C PHE A 181 -16.32 -15.16 3.18
N PHE A 182 -15.99 -14.00 3.75
CA PHE A 182 -16.24 -13.65 5.13
C PHE A 182 -17.49 -12.78 5.25
N HIS A 183 -18.31 -13.00 6.26
CA HIS A 183 -19.44 -12.14 6.57
C HIS A 183 -18.97 -10.90 7.33
N ILE A 184 -18.89 -9.76 6.65
CA ILE A 184 -18.56 -8.45 7.23
C ILE A 184 -19.88 -7.84 7.74
N LYS A 185 -19.97 -7.64 9.04
CA LYS A 185 -21.20 -7.20 9.70
C LYS A 185 -21.37 -5.66 9.72
N THR A 186 -20.27 -4.94 9.61
CA THR A 186 -20.26 -3.49 9.69
C THR A 186 -19.10 -2.90 8.88
N LEU A 187 -19.34 -1.75 8.28
CA LEU A 187 -18.33 -0.94 7.60
C LEU A 187 -17.75 0.16 8.50
N VAL A 188 -18.14 0.16 9.77
CA VAL A 188 -17.69 1.15 10.76
C VAL A 188 -16.57 0.54 11.61
N GLY A 189 -15.55 1.34 11.93
CA GLY A 189 -14.56 0.97 12.96
C GLY A 189 -13.13 0.82 12.48
N MET A 190 -12.84 0.86 11.20
CA MET A 190 -11.47 0.84 10.68
C MET A 190 -10.95 2.27 10.45
N THR A 191 -10.97 3.10 11.51
CA THR A 191 -10.33 4.42 11.43
C THR A 191 -8.84 4.27 11.69
N HIS A 192 -8.00 4.71 10.75
CA HIS A 192 -6.56 4.58 10.85
C HIS A 192 -6.01 5.42 12.03
N PRO A 193 -5.17 4.85 12.92
CA PRO A 193 -4.68 5.55 14.11
C PRO A 193 -3.88 6.82 13.81
N ALA A 194 -3.16 6.87 12.68
CA ALA A 194 -2.42 8.05 12.26
C ALA A 194 -3.33 9.17 11.70
N THR A 195 -4.58 8.84 11.32
CA THR A 195 -5.56 9.78 10.75
C THR A 195 -6.90 9.67 11.47
N PRO A 196 -6.97 9.90 12.81
CA PRO A 196 -8.15 9.59 13.62
C PRO A 196 -9.39 10.42 13.26
N LEU A 197 -9.23 11.50 12.50
CA LEU A 197 -10.33 12.35 12.02
C LEU A 197 -10.92 11.87 10.68
N ALA A 198 -10.22 11.00 9.97
CA ALA A 198 -10.67 10.42 8.72
C ALA A 198 -11.60 9.23 9.01
N LYS A 199 -12.86 9.32 8.64
CA LYS A 199 -13.80 8.19 8.75
C LYS A 199 -13.67 7.33 7.50
N ALA A 200 -13.41 6.04 7.68
CA ALA A 200 -13.37 5.09 6.58
C ALA A 200 -14.71 5.04 5.83
N GLU A 201 -14.65 5.14 4.53
CA GLU A 201 -15.80 5.03 3.62
C GLU A 201 -15.50 4.02 2.52
N TYR A 202 -16.50 3.21 2.18
CA TYR A 202 -16.42 2.22 1.13
C TYR A 202 -17.33 2.67 -0.01
N LEU A 203 -16.73 2.88 -1.18
CA LEU A 203 -17.43 3.43 -2.33
C LEU A 203 -17.25 2.49 -3.52
N GLY A 204 -18.17 2.56 -4.48
CA GLY A 204 -18.13 1.69 -5.65
C GLY A 204 -18.40 2.43 -6.95
N ILE A 205 -17.82 1.90 -8.04
CA ILE A 205 -18.19 2.23 -9.41
C ILE A 205 -18.76 0.96 -10.04
N TYR A 206 -19.95 1.07 -10.60
CA TYR A 206 -20.69 -0.04 -11.19
C TYR A 206 -20.78 0.07 -12.70
N GLU A 207 -20.87 -1.07 -13.36
CA GLU A 207 -21.13 -1.14 -14.78
C GLU A 207 -22.42 -0.41 -15.13
N ASP A 208 -22.37 0.46 -16.14
CA ASP A 208 -23.46 1.33 -16.57
C ASP A 208 -24.04 2.23 -15.46
N ASN A 209 -23.27 2.49 -14.41
CA ASN A 209 -23.73 3.21 -13.22
C ASN A 209 -24.94 2.58 -12.49
N ASP A 210 -25.14 1.30 -12.65
CA ASP A 210 -26.26 0.55 -12.09
C ASP A 210 -25.76 -0.36 -10.95
N PRO A 211 -26.10 -0.08 -9.67
CA PRO A 211 -25.68 -0.89 -8.54
C PRO A 211 -26.17 -2.36 -8.54
N SER A 212 -27.12 -2.70 -9.42
CA SER A 212 -27.55 -4.09 -9.62
C SER A 212 -26.65 -4.88 -10.57
N LYS A 213 -25.71 -4.20 -11.27
CA LYS A 213 -24.73 -4.77 -12.15
C LYS A 213 -23.40 -5.01 -11.45
N ARG A 214 -22.42 -5.47 -12.20
CA ARG A 214 -21.08 -5.77 -11.70
C ARG A 214 -20.42 -4.53 -11.10
N LEU A 215 -19.90 -4.67 -9.88
CA LEU A 215 -18.99 -3.70 -9.29
C LEU A 215 -17.65 -3.77 -10.04
N GLN A 216 -17.23 -2.67 -10.63
CA GLN A 216 -16.00 -2.56 -11.41
C GLN A 216 -14.83 -2.06 -10.57
N VAL A 217 -15.10 -1.18 -9.62
CA VAL A 217 -14.08 -0.58 -8.75
C VAL A 217 -14.62 -0.54 -7.33
N ILE A 218 -13.85 -1.08 -6.39
CA ILE A 218 -14.04 -0.86 -4.94
C ILE A 218 -13.06 0.20 -4.46
N ILE A 219 -13.50 1.14 -3.66
CA ILE A 219 -12.72 2.27 -3.18
C ILE A 219 -12.78 2.32 -1.66
N ASN A 220 -11.63 2.18 -1.00
CA ASN A 220 -11.47 2.32 0.43
C ASN A 220 -10.97 3.76 0.71
N TYR A 221 -11.89 4.69 0.82
CA TYR A 221 -11.56 6.09 1.10
C TYR A 221 -11.39 6.33 2.60
N ASN A 222 -10.44 7.18 2.98
CA ASN A 222 -10.07 7.44 4.37
C ASN A 222 -9.67 6.16 5.12
N ASN A 223 -9.08 5.22 4.43
CA ASN A 223 -8.68 3.92 4.95
C ASN A 223 -7.41 3.43 4.28
N ASP A 224 -6.75 2.48 4.93
CA ASP A 224 -5.53 1.85 4.46
C ASP A 224 -5.52 0.39 4.94
N ILE A 225 -6.16 -0.48 4.15
CA ILE A 225 -6.16 -1.90 4.47
C ILE A 225 -4.80 -2.55 4.17
N GLY A 226 -4.00 -1.93 3.29
CA GLY A 226 -2.64 -2.35 2.96
C GLY A 226 -1.73 -2.29 4.17
N ASP A 227 -1.71 -1.16 4.87
CA ASP A 227 -0.87 -0.90 6.04
C ASP A 227 -1.18 -1.89 7.19
N TYR A 228 -2.46 -2.19 7.44
CA TYR A 228 -2.83 -3.19 8.45
C TYR A 228 -2.36 -4.61 8.10
N MET A 229 -2.20 -4.94 6.83
CA MET A 229 -1.67 -6.22 6.37
C MET A 229 -0.14 -6.22 6.37
N GLU A 230 0.51 -5.10 5.98
CA GLU A 230 1.96 -4.96 6.00
C GLU A 230 2.51 -5.22 7.40
N TRP A 231 1.97 -4.53 8.39
CA TRP A 231 2.43 -4.56 9.77
C TRP A 231 1.74 -5.61 10.65
N SER A 232 1.02 -6.54 10.04
CA SER A 232 0.36 -7.61 10.79
C SER A 232 1.39 -8.50 11.48
N GLY A 233 1.22 -8.68 12.81
CA GLY A 233 2.16 -9.45 13.63
C GLY A 233 3.31 -8.62 14.24
N GLU A 234 3.54 -7.40 13.80
CA GLU A 234 4.59 -6.51 14.35
C GLU A 234 4.14 -5.74 15.60
N GLY A 235 2.85 -5.77 15.92
CA GLY A 235 2.29 -5.08 17.10
C GLY A 235 2.07 -3.57 16.91
N TRP A 236 2.21 -3.05 15.70
CA TRP A 236 1.96 -1.64 15.39
C TRP A 236 0.47 -1.29 15.44
N TYR A 237 -0.37 -2.22 14.99
CA TYR A 237 -1.82 -2.05 14.95
C TYR A 237 -2.54 -3.07 15.84
N PRO A 238 -3.74 -2.74 16.35
CA PRO A 238 -4.60 -3.71 16.99
C PRO A 238 -4.87 -4.92 16.08
N VAL A 239 -4.76 -6.13 16.62
CA VAL A 239 -4.92 -7.40 15.86
C VAL A 239 -6.26 -7.48 15.12
N ASN A 240 -7.33 -6.89 15.67
CA ASN A 240 -8.63 -6.84 15.02
C ASN A 240 -8.60 -6.05 13.70
N PHE A 241 -7.79 -4.99 13.57
CA PHE A 241 -7.66 -4.23 12.32
C PHE A 241 -6.99 -5.07 11.24
N SER A 242 -5.87 -5.74 11.56
CA SER A 242 -5.23 -6.66 10.62
C SER A 242 -6.17 -7.80 10.21
N ASN A 243 -6.89 -8.39 11.15
CA ASN A 243 -7.87 -9.43 10.86
C ASN A 243 -8.99 -8.94 9.95
N ASP A 244 -9.50 -7.73 10.18
CA ASP A 244 -10.55 -7.17 9.34
C ASP A 244 -10.02 -6.79 7.96
N ALA A 245 -8.80 -6.24 7.84
CA ALA A 245 -8.15 -5.99 6.56
C ALA A 245 -8.02 -7.26 5.71
N TYR A 246 -7.59 -8.38 6.30
CA TYR A 246 -7.53 -9.67 5.61
C TYR A 246 -8.92 -10.17 5.17
N LYS A 247 -9.97 -9.95 5.96
CA LYS A 247 -11.34 -10.33 5.56
C LYS A 247 -11.82 -9.49 4.37
N PHE A 248 -11.59 -8.16 4.40
CA PHE A 248 -11.95 -7.28 3.28
C PHE A 248 -11.18 -7.68 2.03
N ALA A 249 -9.85 -7.79 2.09
CA ALA A 249 -9.02 -8.15 0.95
C ALA A 249 -9.37 -9.53 0.37
N THR A 250 -9.63 -10.53 1.23
CA THR A 250 -10.09 -11.86 0.78
C THR A 250 -11.43 -11.79 0.07
N ASN A 251 -12.39 -11.05 0.63
CA ASN A 251 -13.69 -10.84 -0.01
C ASN A 251 -13.56 -10.15 -1.37
N TYR A 252 -12.70 -9.15 -1.49
CA TYR A 252 -12.45 -8.45 -2.75
C TYR A 252 -11.89 -9.38 -3.82
N VAL A 253 -10.93 -10.23 -3.43
CA VAL A 253 -10.37 -11.22 -4.36
C VAL A 253 -11.41 -12.24 -4.78
N VAL A 254 -12.17 -12.82 -3.84
CA VAL A 254 -13.21 -13.79 -4.16
C VAL A 254 -14.27 -13.14 -5.05
N TYR A 255 -14.73 -11.94 -4.72
CA TYR A 255 -15.71 -11.22 -5.53
C TYR A 255 -15.18 -10.97 -6.95
N GLY A 256 -13.97 -10.43 -7.10
CA GLY A 256 -13.37 -10.13 -8.41
C GLY A 256 -13.06 -11.37 -9.27
N LEU A 257 -12.96 -12.57 -8.65
CA LEU A 257 -12.78 -13.83 -9.39
C LEU A 257 -14.11 -14.49 -9.79
N THR A 258 -15.24 -14.07 -9.21
CA THR A 258 -16.54 -14.75 -9.39
C THR A 258 -17.60 -13.88 -10.07
N HIS A 259 -17.35 -12.58 -10.27
CA HIS A 259 -18.25 -11.60 -10.87
C HIS A 259 -17.54 -10.81 -11.97
#